data_10aba19f16849d49c215fff2b8062cde
#
_entry.id   10aba19f16849d49c215fff2b8062cde
#
_cell.length_a   1.000
_cell.length_b   1.000
_cell.length_c   1.000
_cell.angle_alpha   90.00
_cell.angle_beta   90.00
_cell.angle_gamma   90.00
#
_symmetry.space_group_name_H-M   'P 1'
#
loop_
_entity.id
_entity.type
_entity.pdbx_description
1 polymer ?
#
loop_
_entity_poly.entity_id
_entity_poly.type
_entity_poly.pdbx_seq_one_letter_code
_entity_poly.pdbx_strand_id
1 'polypeptide(L)'
;MLRTFQRTLTKCQTPSLAIRKQCFRRQFANARSTKYMGRSGSSLRYGPWLTASALIATSLCFYDGTVQNDEKNDGSLPYNESVQVDSSVSDFPLTITALNFPVSTNFKLLGYGQRHVTFLRFKVYALGLYLAVNDEDLIANTFNEAYLHKYFLDVDDSKTFKQNLARFLKRDDPKSVMMIDDLLDSGMRMLAKITPVRNTDFKHLKEGLVKTISKHPDVANNKETLENGLEELNKAFSRNGSVRKNDDLIIELLANGALQFSYHDNKNNEFEVMGLVNNQLVGKFLFSQYLSGDKSPSPQAKKTAIDKLITLM
;
A
#
# COMPACT_ATOMS: atom_id res chain seq x y z
N MET A 1 -16.38 73.78 -4.49
CA MET A 1 -17.63 73.08 -4.87
C MET A 1 -17.32 71.58 -4.79
N LEU A 2 -17.70 71.01 -3.64
CA LEU A 2 -17.59 69.54 -3.40
C LEU A 2 -18.85 68.85 -3.91
N ARG A 3 -18.69 67.80 -4.71
CA ARG A 3 -19.80 66.88 -5.04
C ARG A 3 -19.42 65.47 -4.50
N THR A 4 -20.15 65.11 -3.43
CA THR A 4 -20.21 63.82 -2.77
C THR A 4 -20.86 62.82 -3.70
N PHE A 5 -20.15 61.66 -3.96
CA PHE A 5 -20.77 60.52 -4.60
C PHE A 5 -20.95 59.40 -3.54
N GLN A 6 -22.18 59.18 -3.12
CA GLN A 6 -22.60 58.01 -2.39
C GLN A 6 -22.71 56.83 -3.34
N ARG A 7 -21.98 55.75 -3.03
CA ARG A 7 -22.18 54.44 -3.67
C ARG A 7 -22.95 53.55 -2.72
N THR A 8 -24.11 53.20 -3.15
CA THR A 8 -25.03 52.20 -2.56
C THR A 8 -24.40 50.81 -2.66
N LEU A 9 -24.20 50.15 -1.53
CA LEU A 9 -23.81 48.74 -1.42
C LEU A 9 -25.06 47.87 -1.53
N THR A 10 -25.21 47.17 -2.65
CA THR A 10 -26.20 46.12 -2.83
C THR A 10 -25.67 44.83 -2.20
N LYS A 11 -26.33 44.36 -1.16
CA LYS A 11 -26.10 43.05 -0.54
C LYS A 11 -26.51 41.94 -1.48
N CYS A 12 -25.58 41.16 -2.02
CA CYS A 12 -25.87 39.86 -2.59
C CYS A 12 -26.04 38.83 -1.47
N GLN A 13 -27.27 38.34 -1.36
CA GLN A 13 -27.63 37.19 -0.52
C GLN A 13 -27.20 35.92 -1.26
N THR A 14 -26.35 35.09 -0.63
CA THR A 14 -26.03 33.73 -1.06
C THR A 14 -27.15 32.78 -0.62
N PRO A 15 -27.66 31.88 -1.48
CA PRO A 15 -28.60 30.87 -1.05
C PRO A 15 -27.86 29.71 -0.36
N SER A 16 -28.35 29.34 0.85
CA SER A 16 -27.90 28.18 1.60
C SER A 16 -28.32 26.88 0.91
N LEU A 17 -27.38 26.05 0.55
CA LEU A 17 -27.61 24.67 0.10
C LEU A 17 -27.90 23.79 1.32
N ALA A 18 -29.15 23.45 1.53
CA ALA A 18 -29.56 22.42 2.48
C ALA A 18 -29.23 21.04 1.88
N ILE A 19 -28.25 20.38 2.42
CA ILE A 19 -27.93 18.98 2.08
C ILE A 19 -28.97 18.09 2.76
N ARG A 20 -29.84 17.47 1.93
CA ARG A 20 -30.76 16.40 2.34
C ARG A 20 -29.95 15.16 2.75
N LYS A 21 -29.91 14.87 4.04
CA LYS A 21 -29.52 13.56 4.57
C LYS A 21 -30.68 12.59 4.32
N GLN A 22 -30.56 11.70 3.37
CA GLN A 22 -31.41 10.52 3.25
C GLN A 22 -30.92 9.43 4.20
N CYS A 23 -31.63 9.28 5.31
CA CYS A 23 -31.52 8.11 6.19
C CYS A 23 -32.15 6.89 5.50
N PHE A 24 -31.32 5.91 5.15
CA PHE A 24 -31.79 4.58 4.79
C PHE A 24 -32.10 3.80 6.08
N ARG A 25 -33.39 3.78 6.47
CA ARG A 25 -33.90 2.93 7.54
C ARG A 25 -34.19 1.55 6.96
N ARG A 26 -33.33 0.56 7.25
CA ARG A 26 -33.67 -0.85 7.02
C ARG A 26 -34.62 -1.33 8.13
N GLN A 27 -35.79 -1.73 7.74
CA GLN A 27 -36.80 -2.41 8.57
C GLN A 27 -36.30 -3.85 8.81
N PHE A 28 -36.12 -4.21 10.09
CA PHE A 28 -36.05 -5.61 10.51
C PHE A 28 -37.50 -6.06 10.81
N ALA A 29 -37.96 -7.03 10.03
CA ALA A 29 -39.22 -7.69 10.28
C ALA A 29 -39.10 -8.68 11.45
N ASN A 30 -39.97 -8.52 12.44
CA ASN A 30 -40.15 -9.43 13.57
C ASN A 30 -40.70 -10.78 13.10
N ALA A 31 -40.00 -11.87 13.38
CA ALA A 31 -40.58 -13.22 13.35
C ALA A 31 -41.12 -13.56 14.73
N ARG A 32 -42.43 -13.76 14.80
CA ARG A 32 -43.17 -14.13 16.02
C ARG A 32 -42.88 -15.56 16.43
N SER A 33 -42.56 -15.73 17.70
CA SER A 33 -42.59 -16.98 18.47
C SER A 33 -44.03 -17.52 18.53
N THR A 34 -44.21 -18.76 18.11
CA THR A 34 -45.42 -19.57 18.45
C THR A 34 -45.01 -20.65 19.43
N LYS A 35 -45.52 -20.50 20.65
CA LYS A 35 -45.59 -21.55 21.66
C LYS A 35 -46.52 -22.66 21.20
N TYR A 36 -46.08 -23.90 21.27
CA TYR A 36 -47.02 -25.05 21.42
C TYR A 36 -46.70 -25.81 22.69
N MET A 37 -47.78 -26.00 23.44
CA MET A 37 -47.86 -26.65 24.74
C MET A 37 -48.41 -28.07 24.58
N GLY A 38 -47.86 -29.03 25.28
CA GLY A 38 -48.58 -30.17 25.83
C GLY A 38 -48.39 -31.50 25.08
N ARG A 39 -48.00 -32.58 25.60
CA ARG A 39 -48.57 -33.37 26.68
C ARG A 39 -47.88 -34.77 26.71
N SER A 40 -47.47 -35.14 27.87
CA SER A 40 -47.44 -36.46 28.52
C SER A 40 -47.46 -37.75 27.70
N GLY A 41 -46.54 -38.68 28.08
CA GLY A 41 -46.96 -40.06 28.30
C GLY A 41 -45.94 -41.13 27.91
N SER A 42 -45.53 -41.86 28.94
CA SER A 42 -45.18 -43.30 29.02
C SER A 42 -43.85 -43.81 28.45
N SER A 43 -42.95 -44.11 29.38
CA SER A 43 -42.27 -45.40 29.66
C SER A 43 -42.06 -46.39 28.52
N LEU A 44 -40.86 -46.85 28.29
CA LEU A 44 -40.38 -48.20 28.55
C LEU A 44 -39.13 -48.58 27.72
N ARG A 45 -38.17 -49.12 28.44
CA ARG A 45 -37.29 -50.26 28.17
C ARG A 45 -35.92 -50.04 27.53
N TYR A 46 -34.98 -50.46 28.30
CA TYR A 46 -33.59 -50.75 28.08
C TYR A 46 -33.28 -51.57 26.82
N GLY A 47 -32.21 -51.19 26.13
CA GLY A 47 -31.41 -52.06 25.32
C GLY A 47 -30.06 -51.38 25.03
N PRO A 48 -28.93 -52.07 25.24
CA PRO A 48 -27.62 -51.47 25.24
C PRO A 48 -26.97 -51.49 23.84
N TRP A 49 -25.89 -50.66 23.77
CA TRP A 49 -24.86 -50.69 22.72
C TRP A 49 -25.14 -49.96 21.42
N LEU A 50 -24.55 -48.80 21.37
CA LEU A 50 -23.52 -48.45 20.36
C LEU A 50 -23.03 -47.04 20.67
N THR A 51 -21.75 -46.93 20.99
CA THR A 51 -21.00 -45.68 21.13
C THR A 51 -20.96 -44.97 19.79
N ALA A 52 -21.76 -43.91 19.62
CA ALA A 52 -21.60 -42.94 18.57
C ALA A 52 -20.86 -41.75 19.15
N SER A 53 -19.57 -41.66 18.88
CA SER A 53 -18.74 -40.51 19.13
C SER A 53 -19.30 -39.32 18.34
N ALA A 54 -19.99 -38.41 19.04
CA ALA A 54 -20.37 -37.12 18.47
C ALA A 54 -19.10 -36.29 18.28
N LEU A 55 -18.54 -36.30 17.09
CA LEU A 55 -17.58 -35.32 16.63
C LEU A 55 -18.31 -33.96 16.58
N ILE A 56 -18.06 -33.14 17.60
CA ILE A 56 -18.37 -31.72 17.52
C ILE A 56 -17.39 -31.16 16.48
N ALA A 57 -17.88 -31.05 15.26
CA ALA A 57 -17.20 -30.23 14.24
C ALA A 57 -17.35 -28.78 14.67
N THR A 58 -16.36 -28.29 15.44
CA THR A 58 -16.12 -26.85 15.53
C THR A 58 -15.77 -26.38 14.14
N SER A 59 -16.75 -25.78 13.47
CA SER A 59 -16.54 -25.04 12.23
C SER A 59 -15.65 -23.85 12.56
N LEU A 60 -14.34 -24.09 12.52
CA LEU A 60 -13.36 -23.03 12.31
C LEU A 60 -13.67 -22.48 10.92
N CYS A 61 -14.35 -21.34 10.88
CA CYS A 61 -14.36 -20.49 9.70
C CYS A 61 -12.90 -20.06 9.47
N PHE A 62 -12.14 -20.90 8.79
CA PHE A 62 -10.98 -20.44 8.08
C PHE A 62 -11.52 -19.43 7.07
N TYR A 63 -11.17 -18.19 7.29
CA TYR A 63 -11.29 -17.17 6.27
C TYR A 63 -10.31 -17.59 5.18
N ASP A 64 -10.81 -18.38 4.25
CA ASP A 64 -10.12 -18.72 3.01
C ASP A 64 -10.11 -17.45 2.16
N GLY A 65 -9.20 -16.54 2.54
CA GLY A 65 -8.76 -15.51 1.63
C GLY A 65 -8.03 -16.22 0.51
N THR A 66 -8.77 -16.75 -0.44
CA THR A 66 -8.19 -17.23 -1.70
C THR A 66 -7.47 -16.05 -2.31
N VAL A 67 -6.14 -16.02 -2.12
CA VAL A 67 -5.26 -15.21 -2.92
C VAL A 67 -5.46 -15.70 -4.34
N GLN A 68 -6.21 -14.96 -5.16
CA GLN A 68 -6.28 -15.23 -6.58
C GLN A 68 -4.89 -14.92 -7.14
N ASN A 69 -4.12 -15.97 -7.36
CA ASN A 69 -2.91 -15.86 -8.16
C ASN A 69 -3.36 -15.61 -9.61
N ASP A 70 -3.17 -14.39 -10.07
CA ASP A 70 -3.33 -14.02 -11.46
C ASP A 70 -2.22 -14.70 -12.28
N GLU A 71 -2.37 -15.97 -12.62
CA GLU A 71 -1.52 -16.64 -13.61
C GLU A 71 -1.85 -16.11 -15.01
N LYS A 72 -1.32 -14.95 -15.37
CA LYS A 72 -0.98 -14.71 -16.77
C LYS A 72 0.28 -15.51 -17.07
N ASN A 73 0.10 -16.61 -17.76
CA ASN A 73 1.16 -17.45 -18.30
C ASN A 73 1.86 -16.67 -19.42
N ASP A 74 2.75 -15.73 -19.05
CA ASP A 74 3.64 -15.04 -19.97
C ASP A 74 4.99 -15.74 -19.94
N GLY A 75 5.36 -16.30 -21.11
CA GLY A 75 6.52 -17.12 -21.26
C GLY A 75 7.80 -16.45 -20.75
N SER A 76 8.47 -17.13 -19.82
CA SER A 76 9.83 -16.87 -19.34
C SER A 76 10.12 -15.48 -18.79
N LEU A 77 9.62 -15.20 -17.56
CA LEU A 77 10.31 -14.22 -16.71
C LEU A 77 11.71 -14.79 -16.38
N PRO A 78 12.79 -14.01 -16.53
CA PRO A 78 14.13 -14.49 -16.20
C PRO A 78 14.28 -14.62 -14.67
N TYR A 79 14.02 -15.81 -14.14
CA TYR A 79 14.01 -16.13 -12.71
C TYR A 79 15.37 -15.96 -12.02
N ASN A 80 16.48 -15.86 -12.79
CA ASN A 80 17.84 -15.83 -12.27
C ASN A 80 18.57 -14.50 -12.49
N GLU A 81 17.92 -13.49 -13.04
CA GLU A 81 18.54 -12.19 -13.21
C GLU A 81 18.43 -11.37 -11.93
N SER A 82 19.52 -10.71 -11.55
CA SER A 82 19.60 -9.89 -10.36
C SER A 82 20.45 -8.65 -10.61
N VAL A 83 20.34 -7.66 -9.71
CA VAL A 83 21.12 -6.44 -9.73
C VAL A 83 21.81 -6.23 -8.38
N GLN A 84 23.09 -5.86 -8.41
CA GLN A 84 23.82 -5.49 -7.22
C GLN A 84 23.47 -4.06 -6.81
N VAL A 85 22.78 -3.92 -5.68
CA VAL A 85 22.41 -2.62 -5.09
C VAL A 85 23.49 -2.14 -4.13
N ASP A 86 24.06 -3.05 -3.35
CA ASP A 86 25.18 -2.79 -2.45
C ASP A 86 26.05 -4.04 -2.35
N SER A 87 27.38 -3.88 -2.42
CA SER A 87 28.33 -4.99 -2.36
C SER A 87 28.34 -5.75 -1.02
N SER A 88 27.66 -5.24 -0.01
CA SER A 88 27.64 -5.83 1.33
C SER A 88 26.43 -6.68 1.63
N VAL A 89 25.49 -6.77 0.70
CA VAL A 89 24.25 -7.57 0.79
C VAL A 89 24.03 -8.38 -0.50
N SER A 90 23.17 -9.37 -0.45
CA SER A 90 22.81 -10.18 -1.61
C SER A 90 22.19 -9.35 -2.72
N ASP A 91 22.39 -9.75 -3.95
CA ASP A 91 21.83 -9.10 -5.12
C ASP A 91 20.29 -9.14 -5.07
N PHE A 92 19.69 -8.14 -5.67
CA PHE A 92 18.24 -8.02 -5.72
C PHE A 92 17.72 -8.67 -7.00
N PRO A 93 16.79 -9.63 -6.90
CA PRO A 93 16.24 -10.28 -8.10
C PRO A 93 15.49 -9.26 -8.96
N LEU A 94 15.57 -9.40 -10.28
CA LEU A 94 14.77 -8.56 -11.19
C LEU A 94 13.28 -8.90 -11.12
N THR A 95 12.95 -10.11 -10.65
CA THR A 95 11.57 -10.57 -10.48
C THR A 95 11.40 -11.25 -9.12
N ILE A 96 10.36 -10.87 -8.40
CA ILE A 96 9.89 -11.52 -7.16
C ILE A 96 8.58 -12.21 -7.51
N THR A 97 8.48 -13.52 -7.22
CA THR A 97 7.32 -14.34 -7.57
C THR A 97 6.62 -14.89 -6.33
N ALA A 98 5.32 -15.11 -6.43
CA ALA A 98 4.54 -15.76 -5.39
C ALA A 98 4.96 -17.22 -5.12
N LEU A 99 5.74 -17.84 -6.01
CA LEU A 99 6.32 -19.16 -5.78
C LEU A 99 7.47 -19.13 -4.77
N ASN A 100 8.24 -18.04 -4.73
CA ASN A 100 9.46 -17.93 -3.96
C ASN A 100 9.35 -16.98 -2.76
N PHE A 101 8.30 -16.15 -2.72
CA PHE A 101 8.06 -15.15 -1.67
C PHE A 101 6.59 -15.18 -1.24
N PRO A 102 6.26 -14.86 0.02
CA PRO A 102 4.87 -14.77 0.48
C PRO A 102 4.22 -13.45 0.02
N VAL A 103 4.02 -13.31 -1.29
CA VAL A 103 3.45 -12.14 -1.94
C VAL A 103 2.22 -12.51 -2.78
N SER A 104 1.34 -11.55 -3.03
CA SER A 104 0.04 -11.79 -3.67
C SER A 104 0.13 -12.04 -5.18
N THR A 105 1.20 -11.59 -5.83
CA THR A 105 1.39 -11.69 -7.29
C THR A 105 2.87 -11.64 -7.65
N ASN A 106 3.17 -11.68 -8.95
CA ASN A 106 4.53 -11.53 -9.44
C ASN A 106 4.89 -10.04 -9.61
N PHE A 107 6.09 -9.68 -9.23
CA PHE A 107 6.61 -8.31 -9.26
C PHE A 107 7.87 -8.22 -10.09
N LYS A 108 8.01 -7.14 -10.89
CA LYS A 108 9.25 -6.78 -11.60
C LYS A 108 9.92 -5.59 -10.92
N LEU A 109 11.25 -5.59 -10.88
CA LEU A 109 12.05 -4.49 -10.33
C LEU A 109 11.80 -3.22 -11.14
N LEU A 110 11.28 -2.21 -10.45
CA LEU A 110 11.01 -0.88 -10.99
C LEU A 110 12.19 0.06 -10.77
N GLY A 111 12.77 0.04 -9.56
CA GLY A 111 13.90 0.90 -9.22
C GLY A 111 14.62 0.41 -7.97
N TYR A 112 15.86 0.87 -7.81
CA TYR A 112 16.70 0.46 -6.68
C TYR A 112 17.69 1.54 -6.28
N GLY A 113 18.16 1.45 -5.04
CA GLY A 113 19.14 2.36 -4.49
C GLY A 113 19.40 2.10 -3.03
N GLN A 114 20.11 3.02 -2.39
CA GLN A 114 20.50 2.92 -0.98
C GLN A 114 19.89 4.05 -0.19
N ARG A 115 19.52 3.78 1.05
CA ARG A 115 19.17 4.83 2.01
C ARG A 115 20.39 5.24 2.79
N HIS A 116 20.63 6.55 2.81
CA HIS A 116 21.68 7.16 3.63
C HIS A 116 21.03 8.05 4.70
N VAL A 117 21.64 8.10 5.87
CA VAL A 117 21.26 9.02 6.95
C VAL A 117 22.46 9.86 7.35
N THR A 118 22.18 11.06 7.85
CA THR A 118 23.16 12.08 8.28
C THR A 118 24.02 12.65 7.14
N PHE A 119 24.72 13.74 7.45
CA PHE A 119 25.67 14.38 6.52
C PHE A 119 26.87 13.49 6.18
N LEU A 120 27.20 12.49 7.01
CA LEU A 120 28.27 11.51 6.78
C LEU A 120 27.88 10.40 5.81
N ARG A 121 26.65 10.42 5.26
CA ARG A 121 26.12 9.45 4.30
C ARG A 121 26.25 7.99 4.78
N PHE A 122 25.95 7.73 6.04
CA PHE A 122 25.91 6.35 6.55
C PHE A 122 24.82 5.56 5.82
N LYS A 123 25.24 4.48 5.18
CA LYS A 123 24.32 3.52 4.56
C LYS A 123 23.53 2.78 5.65
N VAL A 124 22.21 2.74 5.51
CA VAL A 124 21.30 2.06 6.44
C VAL A 124 20.79 0.77 5.84
N TYR A 125 20.27 0.85 4.62
CA TYR A 125 19.77 -0.31 3.89
C TYR A 125 19.82 -0.12 2.36
N ALA A 126 19.87 -1.23 1.66
CA ALA A 126 19.56 -1.31 0.25
C ALA A 126 18.04 -1.40 0.07
N LEU A 127 17.51 -0.74 -0.96
CA LEU A 127 16.09 -0.66 -1.28
C LEU A 127 15.86 -1.08 -2.72
N GLY A 128 14.94 -2.02 -2.93
CA GLY A 128 14.35 -2.33 -4.22
C GLY A 128 12.86 -1.97 -4.21
N LEU A 129 12.40 -1.29 -5.23
CA LEU A 129 11.00 -1.00 -5.48
C LEU A 129 10.54 -1.83 -6.67
N TYR A 130 9.43 -2.51 -6.53
CA TYR A 130 8.90 -3.43 -7.52
C TYR A 130 7.46 -3.06 -7.85
N LEU A 131 7.06 -3.36 -9.08
CA LEU A 131 5.71 -3.17 -9.60
C LEU A 131 5.11 -4.54 -9.93
N ALA A 132 3.85 -4.75 -9.60
CA ALA A 132 3.13 -5.95 -10.02
C ALA A 132 3.05 -6.03 -11.55
N VAL A 133 3.39 -7.20 -12.11
CA VAL A 133 3.44 -7.42 -13.57
C VAL A 133 2.10 -7.13 -14.24
N ASN A 134 1.01 -7.50 -13.57
CA ASN A 134 -0.34 -7.35 -14.10
C ASN A 134 -0.90 -5.92 -13.97
N ASP A 135 -0.17 -5.00 -13.34
CA ASP A 135 -0.63 -3.62 -13.08
C ASP A 135 0.11 -2.60 -13.98
N GLU A 136 0.95 -3.05 -14.91
CA GLU A 136 1.68 -2.15 -15.83
C GLU A 136 0.74 -1.25 -16.63
N ASP A 137 -0.42 -1.77 -17.07
CA ASP A 137 -1.42 -1.03 -17.83
C ASP A 137 -2.05 0.14 -17.03
N LEU A 138 -2.04 0.07 -15.69
CA LEU A 138 -2.57 1.14 -14.84
C LEU A 138 -1.79 2.44 -15.02
N ILE A 139 -0.50 2.37 -15.40
CA ILE A 139 0.34 3.54 -15.64
C ILE A 139 -0.23 4.36 -16.80
N ALA A 140 -0.46 3.72 -17.95
CA ALA A 140 -0.99 4.38 -19.13
C ALA A 140 -2.47 4.81 -18.96
N ASN A 141 -3.25 4.03 -18.20
CA ASN A 141 -4.64 4.37 -17.87
C ASN A 141 -4.73 5.62 -16.98
N THR A 142 -3.84 5.75 -15.99
CA THR A 142 -3.79 6.91 -15.09
C THR A 142 -3.20 8.13 -15.79
N PHE A 143 -2.04 7.96 -16.42
CA PHE A 143 -1.33 9.05 -17.09
C PHE A 143 -1.64 9.03 -18.57
N ASN A 144 -2.58 9.84 -19.00
CA ASN A 144 -2.92 10.05 -20.40
C ASN A 144 -2.88 11.56 -20.74
N GLU A 145 -3.06 11.92 -22.01
CA GLU A 145 -3.03 13.31 -22.43
C GLU A 145 -4.06 14.18 -21.70
N ALA A 146 -5.28 13.67 -21.51
CA ALA A 146 -6.33 14.38 -20.78
C ALA A 146 -5.93 14.65 -19.33
N TYR A 147 -5.22 13.71 -18.68
CA TYR A 147 -4.69 13.90 -17.34
C TYR A 147 -3.72 15.07 -17.26
N LEU A 148 -2.75 15.14 -18.16
CA LEU A 148 -1.77 16.24 -18.16
C LEU A 148 -2.45 17.59 -18.39
N HIS A 149 -3.33 17.72 -19.37
CA HIS A 149 -4.06 18.98 -19.65
C HIS A 149 -4.99 19.39 -18.52
N LYS A 150 -5.54 18.44 -17.76
CA LYS A 150 -6.40 18.74 -16.62
C LYS A 150 -5.63 19.33 -15.43
N TYR A 151 -4.43 18.83 -15.15
CA TYR A 151 -3.70 19.16 -13.93
C TYR A 151 -2.52 20.11 -14.14
N PHE A 152 -2.03 20.28 -15.37
CA PHE A 152 -0.85 21.08 -15.67
C PHE A 152 -1.16 22.13 -16.74
N LEU A 153 -0.98 23.39 -16.37
CA LEU A 153 -1.15 24.51 -17.29
C LEU A 153 0.10 24.76 -18.16
N ASP A 154 1.24 24.19 -17.76
CA ASP A 154 2.55 24.37 -18.37
C ASP A 154 2.99 23.16 -19.21
N VAL A 155 2.02 22.45 -19.81
CA VAL A 155 2.31 21.44 -20.85
C VAL A 155 2.97 22.13 -22.02
N ASP A 156 4.07 21.55 -22.49
CA ASP A 156 4.85 22.06 -23.60
C ASP A 156 4.43 21.35 -24.88
N ASP A 157 3.68 22.05 -25.74
CA ASP A 157 3.13 21.47 -26.97
C ASP A 157 4.22 21.13 -28.01
N SER A 158 5.46 21.62 -27.82
CA SER A 158 6.60 21.23 -28.66
C SER A 158 7.20 19.88 -28.28
N LYS A 159 6.78 19.31 -27.14
CA LYS A 159 7.26 18.04 -26.60
C LYS A 159 6.22 16.94 -26.75
N THR A 160 6.71 15.71 -26.87
CA THR A 160 5.83 14.55 -26.83
C THR A 160 5.17 14.40 -25.45
N PHE A 161 4.02 13.72 -25.40
CA PHE A 161 3.35 13.37 -24.14
C PHE A 161 4.33 12.77 -23.12
N LYS A 162 5.13 11.77 -23.55
CA LYS A 162 6.13 11.08 -22.71
C LYS A 162 7.20 12.04 -22.15
N GLN A 163 7.65 13.02 -22.95
CA GLN A 163 8.61 14.03 -22.50
C GLN A 163 7.99 14.98 -21.47
N ASN A 164 6.74 15.40 -21.65
CA ASN A 164 6.02 16.22 -20.68
C ASN A 164 5.81 15.46 -19.38
N LEU A 165 5.33 14.22 -19.45
CA LEU A 165 5.15 13.36 -18.28
C LEU A 165 6.45 13.18 -17.50
N ALA A 166 7.56 12.87 -18.20
CA ALA A 166 8.88 12.76 -17.58
C ALA A 166 9.29 14.04 -16.86
N ARG A 167 9.02 15.20 -17.47
CA ARG A 167 9.31 16.51 -16.88
C ARG A 167 8.55 16.71 -15.57
N PHE A 168 7.27 16.31 -15.51
CA PHE A 168 6.44 16.47 -14.31
C PHE A 168 6.78 15.47 -13.21
N LEU A 169 6.93 14.19 -13.55
CA LEU A 169 7.26 13.14 -12.58
C LEU A 169 8.65 13.31 -11.94
N LYS A 170 9.60 13.90 -12.66
CA LYS A 170 10.96 14.14 -12.15
C LYS A 170 11.09 15.40 -11.29
N ARG A 171 10.03 16.20 -11.16
CA ARG A 171 10.03 17.37 -10.26
C ARG A 171 10.06 16.93 -8.81
N ASP A 172 10.67 17.78 -7.97
CA ASP A 172 10.67 17.63 -6.51
C ASP A 172 9.67 18.62 -5.90
N ASP A 173 8.43 18.61 -6.40
CA ASP A 173 7.37 19.53 -6.02
C ASP A 173 6.07 18.79 -5.63
N PRO A 174 5.07 19.48 -5.04
CA PRO A 174 3.80 18.86 -4.64
C PRO A 174 3.01 18.24 -5.82
N LYS A 175 3.22 18.71 -7.05
CA LYS A 175 2.53 18.18 -8.22
C LYS A 175 3.01 16.78 -8.57
N SER A 176 4.32 16.52 -8.45
CA SER A 176 4.85 15.15 -8.63
C SER A 176 4.36 14.20 -7.56
N VAL A 177 4.17 14.68 -6.32
CA VAL A 177 3.56 13.89 -5.23
C VAL A 177 2.12 13.54 -5.60
N MET A 178 1.31 14.51 -6.01
CA MET A 178 -0.08 14.29 -6.44
C MET A 178 -0.17 13.25 -7.57
N MET A 179 0.71 13.32 -8.57
CA MET A 179 0.73 12.36 -9.67
C MET A 179 0.96 10.92 -9.17
N ILE A 180 1.93 10.74 -8.29
CA ILE A 180 2.22 9.43 -7.71
C ILE A 180 1.08 8.96 -6.81
N ASP A 181 0.45 9.86 -6.06
CA ASP A 181 -0.72 9.53 -5.23
C ASP A 181 -1.90 9.06 -6.08
N ASP A 182 -2.18 9.73 -7.20
CA ASP A 182 -3.23 9.32 -8.15
C ASP A 182 -2.93 7.94 -8.77
N LEU A 183 -1.64 7.66 -9.06
CA LEU A 183 -1.22 6.36 -9.55
C LEU A 183 -1.41 5.25 -8.51
N LEU A 184 -1.09 5.52 -7.23
CA LEU A 184 -1.33 4.57 -6.14
C LEU A 184 -2.83 4.37 -5.86
N ASP A 185 -3.64 5.44 -5.98
CA ASP A 185 -5.10 5.37 -5.84
C ASP A 185 -5.78 4.57 -6.97
N SER A 186 -5.11 4.34 -8.10
CA SER A 186 -5.60 3.45 -9.17
C SER A 186 -5.64 1.97 -8.77
N GLY A 187 -5.13 1.62 -7.58
CA GLY A 187 -5.04 0.25 -7.09
C GLY A 187 -3.77 -0.48 -7.51
N MET A 188 -2.75 0.26 -7.98
CA MET A 188 -1.44 -0.31 -8.35
C MET A 188 -0.79 -1.01 -7.17
N ARG A 189 -0.47 -2.29 -7.35
CA ARG A 189 0.25 -3.10 -6.36
C ARG A 189 1.75 -2.87 -6.50
N MET A 190 2.39 -2.63 -5.39
CA MET A 190 3.84 -2.40 -5.34
C MET A 190 4.48 -3.20 -4.20
N LEU A 191 5.79 -3.40 -4.30
CA LEU A 191 6.55 -4.04 -3.25
C LEU A 191 7.84 -3.26 -2.99
N ALA A 192 8.17 -3.09 -1.71
CA ALA A 192 9.47 -2.58 -1.29
C ALA A 192 10.24 -3.70 -0.58
N LYS A 193 11.42 -4.05 -1.11
CA LYS A 193 12.40 -4.94 -0.47
C LYS A 193 13.45 -4.08 0.22
N ILE A 194 13.56 -4.20 1.52
CA ILE A 194 14.51 -3.46 2.36
C ILE A 194 15.51 -4.45 2.96
N THR A 195 16.78 -4.30 2.62
CA THR A 195 17.86 -5.17 3.10
C THR A 195 18.89 -4.36 3.89
N PRO A 196 18.95 -4.48 5.22
CA PRO A 196 19.93 -3.78 6.05
C PRO A 196 21.37 -4.12 5.67
N VAL A 197 22.20 -3.09 5.53
CA VAL A 197 23.64 -3.26 5.24
C VAL A 197 24.49 -3.46 6.50
N ARG A 198 23.85 -3.44 7.66
CA ARG A 198 24.41 -3.72 8.99
C ARG A 198 23.33 -4.29 9.90
N ASN A 199 23.74 -4.93 10.99
CA ASN A 199 22.78 -5.38 12.00
C ASN A 199 21.99 -4.19 12.55
N THR A 200 20.68 -4.35 12.71
CA THR A 200 19.75 -3.39 13.23
C THR A 200 18.69 -4.12 14.08
N ASP A 201 17.56 -3.52 14.35
CA ASP A 201 16.42 -4.14 15.00
C ASP A 201 15.09 -3.71 14.37
N PHE A 202 14.03 -4.45 14.66
CA PHE A 202 12.70 -4.17 14.13
C PHE A 202 12.18 -2.79 14.55
N LYS A 203 12.54 -2.32 15.76
CA LYS A 203 12.15 -0.99 16.26
C LYS A 203 12.71 0.12 15.38
N HIS A 204 14.01 0.07 15.07
CA HIS A 204 14.65 1.06 14.20
C HIS A 204 14.10 1.05 12.78
N LEU A 205 13.80 -0.14 12.21
CA LEU A 205 13.16 -0.25 10.90
C LEU A 205 11.77 0.40 10.93
N LYS A 206 10.94 0.08 11.93
CA LYS A 206 9.62 0.68 12.13
C LYS A 206 9.68 2.20 12.26
N GLU A 207 10.56 2.72 13.13
CA GLU A 207 10.74 4.17 13.30
C GLU A 207 11.15 4.84 11.98
N GLY A 208 11.97 4.16 11.18
CA GLY A 208 12.36 4.61 9.85
C GLY A 208 11.18 4.71 8.88
N LEU A 209 10.24 3.75 8.91
CA LEU A 209 9.01 3.77 8.13
C LEU A 209 8.07 4.89 8.60
N VAL A 210 7.82 4.99 9.91
CA VAL A 210 6.98 6.05 10.49
C VAL A 210 7.52 7.43 10.11
N LYS A 211 8.84 7.68 10.23
CA LYS A 211 9.45 8.93 9.78
C LYS A 211 9.27 9.19 8.28
N THR A 212 9.26 8.15 7.47
CA THR A 212 9.05 8.29 6.02
C THR A 212 7.62 8.69 5.72
N ILE A 213 6.64 7.98 6.29
CA ILE A 213 5.20 8.25 6.16
C ILE A 213 4.87 9.68 6.63
N SER A 214 5.42 10.09 7.79
CA SER A 214 5.14 11.40 8.39
C SER A 214 5.71 12.60 7.61
N LYS A 215 6.48 12.38 6.56
CA LYS A 215 6.99 13.44 5.68
C LYS A 215 6.06 13.77 4.52
N HIS A 216 5.03 12.97 4.30
CA HIS A 216 4.08 13.22 3.22
C HIS A 216 3.36 14.57 3.43
N PRO A 217 3.19 15.41 2.38
CA PRO A 217 2.59 16.74 2.54
C PRO A 217 1.17 16.72 3.11
N ASP A 218 0.39 15.68 2.80
CA ASP A 218 -1.01 15.57 3.25
C ASP A 218 -1.20 14.99 4.67
N VAL A 219 -0.14 14.77 5.42
CA VAL A 219 -0.22 14.31 6.83
C VAL A 219 -1.07 15.25 7.66
N ALA A 220 -0.90 16.57 7.50
CA ALA A 220 -1.64 17.56 8.26
C ALA A 220 -3.16 17.49 8.03
N ASN A 221 -3.57 17.15 6.80
CA ASN A 221 -4.98 17.05 6.40
C ASN A 221 -5.64 15.73 6.84
N ASN A 222 -4.84 14.71 7.19
CA ASN A 222 -5.30 13.35 7.47
C ASN A 222 -4.86 12.84 8.84
N LYS A 223 -4.59 13.73 9.79
CA LYS A 223 -3.91 13.41 11.05
C LYS A 223 -4.57 12.28 11.83
N GLU A 224 -5.86 12.39 12.12
CA GLU A 224 -6.60 11.39 12.93
C GLU A 224 -6.62 10.01 12.24
N THR A 225 -6.93 9.98 10.93
CA THR A 225 -6.95 8.72 10.17
C THR A 225 -5.57 8.08 10.10
N LEU A 226 -4.53 8.90 9.94
CA LEU A 226 -3.16 8.41 9.90
C LEU A 226 -2.68 7.91 11.27
N GLU A 227 -3.03 8.57 12.38
CA GLU A 227 -2.71 8.11 13.72
C GLU A 227 -3.24 6.69 13.97
N ASN A 228 -4.50 6.41 13.60
CA ASN A 228 -5.08 5.07 13.66
C ASN A 228 -4.28 4.06 12.81
N GLY A 229 -3.87 4.46 11.60
CA GLY A 229 -3.06 3.61 10.73
C GLY A 229 -1.65 3.34 11.28
N LEU A 230 -1.03 4.32 11.95
CA LEU A 230 0.25 4.13 12.61
C LEU A 230 0.14 3.21 13.85
N GLU A 231 -1.00 3.17 14.52
CA GLU A 231 -1.28 2.19 15.56
C GLU A 231 -1.38 0.76 14.97
N GLU A 232 -2.04 0.59 13.80
CA GLU A 232 -2.05 -0.69 13.09
C GLU A 232 -0.62 -1.10 12.71
N LEU A 233 0.20 -0.17 12.21
CA LEU A 233 1.61 -0.41 11.89
C LEU A 233 2.40 -0.85 13.13
N ASN A 234 2.15 -0.23 14.29
CA ASN A 234 2.78 -0.64 15.54
C ASN A 234 2.42 -2.08 15.92
N LYS A 235 1.19 -2.51 15.68
CA LYS A 235 0.72 -3.88 15.93
C LYS A 235 1.34 -4.87 14.95
N ALA A 236 1.38 -4.54 13.65
CA ALA A 236 2.02 -5.35 12.62
C ALA A 236 3.53 -5.54 12.91
N PHE A 237 4.20 -4.53 13.48
CA PHE A 237 5.59 -4.59 13.94
C PHE A 237 5.71 -4.89 15.43
N SER A 238 4.88 -5.79 15.97
CA SER A 238 4.98 -6.21 17.37
C SER A 238 6.20 -7.10 17.67
N ARG A 239 6.82 -7.67 16.63
CA ARG A 239 8.06 -8.44 16.75
C ARG A 239 9.18 -7.59 17.31
N ASN A 240 9.82 -8.11 18.36
CA ASN A 240 11.03 -7.54 18.95
C ASN A 240 12.24 -8.37 18.53
N GLY A 241 13.43 -7.78 18.62
CA GLY A 241 14.70 -8.45 18.39
C GLY A 241 15.50 -7.83 17.27
N SER A 242 16.66 -8.45 17.02
CA SER A 242 17.61 -8.00 16.02
C SER A 242 17.19 -8.44 14.62
N VAL A 243 17.48 -7.58 13.66
CA VAL A 243 17.46 -7.88 12.23
C VAL A 243 18.92 -7.94 11.78
N ARG A 244 19.32 -9.05 11.22
CA ARG A 244 20.70 -9.22 10.79
C ARG A 244 20.95 -8.46 9.50
N LYS A 245 22.20 -8.08 9.30
CA LYS A 245 22.67 -7.67 7.98
C LYS A 245 22.28 -8.74 6.94
N ASN A 246 21.79 -8.28 5.79
CA ASN A 246 21.38 -9.12 4.66
C ASN A 246 20.09 -9.92 4.85
N ASP A 247 19.34 -9.78 5.96
CA ASP A 247 17.96 -10.24 6.02
C ASP A 247 17.05 -9.23 5.31
N ASP A 248 15.85 -9.66 4.90
CA ASP A 248 14.96 -8.79 4.15
C ASP A 248 13.68 -8.46 4.92
N LEU A 249 13.29 -7.20 4.89
CA LEU A 249 11.92 -6.77 5.17
C LEU A 249 11.21 -6.55 3.83
N ILE A 250 10.15 -7.30 3.61
CA ILE A 250 9.29 -7.21 2.43
C ILE A 250 8.03 -6.46 2.83
N ILE A 251 7.71 -5.41 2.09
CA ILE A 251 6.52 -4.57 2.31
C ILE A 251 5.73 -4.57 1.01
N GLU A 252 4.58 -5.22 1.00
CA GLU A 252 3.71 -5.29 -0.16
C GLU A 252 2.52 -4.35 -0.01
N LEU A 253 2.31 -3.48 -0.99
CA LEU A 253 1.10 -2.67 -1.15
C LEU A 253 0.10 -3.46 -2.00
N LEU A 254 -1.01 -3.83 -1.38
CA LEU A 254 -2.10 -4.56 -2.01
C LEU A 254 -3.03 -3.63 -2.80
N ALA A 255 -3.81 -4.18 -3.72
CA ALA A 255 -4.73 -3.41 -4.57
C ALA A 255 -5.78 -2.59 -3.77
N ASN A 256 -6.11 -3.02 -2.57
CA ASN A 256 -7.01 -2.30 -1.66
C ASN A 256 -6.29 -1.22 -0.82
N GLY A 257 -5.01 -0.95 -1.06
CA GLY A 257 -4.19 0.02 -0.33
C GLY A 257 -3.65 -0.46 1.01
N ALA A 258 -3.95 -1.69 1.44
CA ALA A 258 -3.38 -2.27 2.65
C ALA A 258 -1.90 -2.64 2.46
N LEU A 259 -1.13 -2.64 3.57
CA LEU A 259 0.26 -3.09 3.57
C LEU A 259 0.40 -4.43 4.26
N GLN A 260 0.99 -5.40 3.58
CA GLN A 260 1.45 -6.65 4.17
C GLN A 260 2.95 -6.58 4.45
N PHE A 261 3.35 -6.98 5.64
CA PHE A 261 4.74 -7.04 6.08
C PHE A 261 5.17 -8.48 6.23
N SER A 262 6.32 -8.82 5.62
CA SER A 262 6.96 -10.12 5.77
C SER A 262 8.46 -9.94 6.03
N TYR A 263 9.02 -10.84 6.82
CA TYR A 263 10.45 -10.89 7.10
C TYR A 263 11.03 -12.16 6.49
N HIS A 264 12.17 -12.02 5.85
CA HIS A 264 12.93 -13.12 5.29
C HIS A 264 14.28 -13.25 6.01
N ASP A 265 14.44 -14.35 6.73
CA ASP A 265 15.73 -14.79 7.29
C ASP A 265 16.54 -15.40 6.15
N ASN A 266 17.40 -14.63 5.52
CA ASN A 266 18.21 -15.09 4.40
C ASN A 266 19.21 -16.20 4.77
N LYS A 267 19.60 -16.32 6.04
CA LYS A 267 20.52 -17.37 6.49
C LYS A 267 19.85 -18.74 6.51
N ASN A 268 18.61 -18.79 6.99
CA ASN A 268 17.84 -20.03 7.13
C ASN A 268 16.90 -20.25 5.94
N ASN A 269 16.74 -19.25 5.07
CA ASN A 269 15.77 -19.19 3.97
C ASN A 269 14.32 -19.40 4.47
N GLU A 270 13.99 -18.73 5.57
CA GLU A 270 12.66 -18.81 6.19
C GLU A 270 11.91 -17.48 6.08
N PHE A 271 10.63 -17.57 5.73
CA PHE A 271 9.74 -16.42 5.68
C PHE A 271 8.79 -16.41 6.87
N GLU A 272 8.55 -15.22 7.40
CA GLU A 272 7.56 -14.97 8.43
C GLU A 272 6.67 -13.80 8.01
N VAL A 273 5.36 -14.02 7.92
CA VAL A 273 4.39 -12.94 7.74
C VAL A 273 4.21 -12.25 9.09
N MET A 274 4.58 -10.98 9.17
CA MET A 274 4.59 -10.21 10.41
C MET A 274 3.22 -9.62 10.73
N GLY A 275 2.49 -9.11 9.73
CA GLY A 275 1.17 -8.53 9.91
C GLY A 275 0.69 -7.70 8.74
N LEU A 276 -0.54 -7.21 8.88
CA LEU A 276 -1.27 -6.43 7.90
C LEU A 276 -1.67 -5.07 8.51
N VAL A 277 -1.54 -4.01 7.72
CA VAL A 277 -2.04 -2.66 8.01
C VAL A 277 -3.14 -2.34 7.01
N ASN A 278 -4.37 -2.25 7.45
CA ASN A 278 -5.54 -2.02 6.58
C ASN A 278 -5.75 -0.56 6.22
N ASN A 279 -5.16 0.36 6.98
CA ASN A 279 -5.27 1.77 6.72
C ASN A 279 -4.54 2.15 5.43
N GLN A 280 -5.30 2.51 4.40
CA GLN A 280 -4.79 2.81 3.05
C GLN A 280 -3.82 3.99 3.01
N LEU A 281 -3.97 5.00 3.90
CA LEU A 281 -3.09 6.17 3.93
C LEU A 281 -1.66 5.79 4.30
N VAL A 282 -1.47 4.77 5.14
CA VAL A 282 -0.13 4.30 5.53
C VAL A 282 0.61 3.76 4.31
N GLY A 283 -0.05 2.94 3.50
CA GLY A 283 0.49 2.40 2.25
C GLY A 283 0.77 3.48 1.22
N LYS A 284 -0.24 4.29 0.94
CA LYS A 284 -0.14 5.41 0.01
C LYS A 284 1.01 6.36 0.36
N PHE A 285 1.07 6.86 1.59
CA PHE A 285 2.09 7.82 2.00
C PHE A 285 3.50 7.21 2.02
N LEU A 286 3.63 5.93 2.37
CA LEU A 286 4.93 5.25 2.32
C LEU A 286 5.46 5.17 0.89
N PHE A 287 4.67 4.62 -0.04
CA PHE A 287 5.12 4.44 -1.42
C PHE A 287 5.21 5.75 -2.19
N SER A 288 4.34 6.71 -1.91
CA SER A 288 4.45 8.07 -2.43
C SER A 288 5.80 8.71 -2.06
N GLN A 289 6.23 8.59 -0.80
CA GLN A 289 7.53 9.13 -0.36
C GLN A 289 8.73 8.37 -0.95
N TYR A 290 8.59 7.11 -1.35
CA TYR A 290 9.64 6.42 -2.09
C TYR A 290 9.76 6.90 -3.54
N LEU A 291 8.65 7.30 -4.18
CA LEU A 291 8.57 7.59 -5.61
C LEU A 291 8.54 9.09 -5.95
N SER A 292 8.27 9.98 -5.00
CA SER A 292 8.06 11.41 -5.26
C SER A 292 8.67 12.32 -4.19
N GLY A 293 8.61 13.63 -4.46
CA GLY A 293 9.03 14.67 -3.53
C GLY A 293 10.55 14.77 -3.29
N ASP A 294 10.95 15.84 -2.58
CA ASP A 294 12.35 16.17 -2.27
C ASP A 294 12.93 15.36 -1.09
N LYS A 295 12.04 14.74 -0.28
CA LYS A 295 12.40 14.04 0.97
C LYS A 295 12.39 12.53 0.83
N SER A 296 12.53 12.00 -0.40
CA SER A 296 12.61 10.55 -0.62
C SER A 296 13.75 9.94 0.20
N PRO A 297 13.50 8.79 0.88
CA PRO A 297 14.51 8.09 1.66
C PRO A 297 15.70 7.60 0.84
N SER A 298 15.50 7.36 -0.47
CA SER A 298 16.52 6.95 -1.43
C SER A 298 16.32 7.68 -2.75
N PRO A 299 16.97 8.84 -2.96
CA PRO A 299 16.88 9.59 -4.22
C PRO A 299 17.27 8.76 -5.45
N GLN A 300 18.22 7.83 -5.29
CA GLN A 300 18.62 6.91 -6.36
C GLN A 300 17.49 5.95 -6.73
N ALA A 301 16.85 5.30 -5.74
CA ALA A 301 15.73 4.39 -5.98
C ALA A 301 14.55 5.14 -6.63
N LYS A 302 14.23 6.35 -6.16
CA LYS A 302 13.23 7.22 -6.78
C LYS A 302 13.56 7.48 -8.24
N LYS A 303 14.77 7.94 -8.52
CA LYS A 303 15.19 8.27 -9.89
C LYS A 303 15.05 7.06 -10.82
N THR A 304 15.61 5.90 -10.43
CA THR A 304 15.57 4.68 -11.26
C THR A 304 14.15 4.18 -11.46
N ALA A 305 13.30 4.26 -10.43
CA ALA A 305 11.89 3.88 -10.50
C ALA A 305 11.10 4.79 -11.46
N ILE A 306 11.25 6.11 -11.34
CA ILE A 306 10.58 7.07 -12.24
C ILE A 306 11.05 6.91 -13.68
N ASP A 307 12.37 6.75 -13.91
CA ASP A 307 12.90 6.51 -15.25
C ASP A 307 12.29 5.23 -15.87
N LYS A 308 12.12 4.17 -15.08
CA LYS A 308 11.49 2.93 -15.53
C LYS A 308 9.99 3.09 -15.77
N LEU A 309 9.24 3.75 -14.86
CA LEU A 309 7.82 4.06 -15.06
C LEU A 309 7.57 4.75 -16.41
N ILE A 310 8.40 5.74 -16.74
CA ILE A 310 8.31 6.45 -18.01
C ILE A 310 8.57 5.50 -19.21
N THR A 311 9.38 4.47 -19.07
CA THR A 311 9.63 3.52 -20.17
C THR A 311 8.47 2.54 -20.39
N LEU A 312 7.66 2.28 -19.37
CA LEU A 312 6.51 1.36 -19.42
C LEU A 312 5.26 1.97 -20.10
N MET A 313 5.33 3.25 -20.46
CA MET A 313 4.24 3.98 -21.13
C MET A 313 4.35 3.94 -22.64
#